data_d3570dde8db6473bedac70f4037614ba
#
_entry.id   d3570dde8db6473bedac70f4037614ba
#
_cell.length_a   1.000
_cell.length_b   1.000
_cell.length_c   1.000
_cell.angle_alpha   90.00
_cell.angle_beta   90.00
_cell.angle_gamma   90.00
#
_symmetry.space_group_name_H-M   'P 1'
#
loop_
_entity.id
_entity.type
_entity.pdbx_description
1 polymer ?
#
loop_
_entity_poly.entity_id
_entity_poly.type
_entity_poly.pdbx_seq_one_letter_code
_entity_poly.pdbx_strand_id
1 'polypeptide(L)'
;GAVYGIFKGDQLVDTYTTDTNGQFITKFYICDSDWSLRELSASEGYLVTSGSEHIGAEPKLYTVEYNSTALDVLETVQKGKIAVIKHRDDGETQIETPEAGAEFEVFLKSSGSYDAAKDSERDILVCDKFGFAESKDLPYGIYTVKQTKGWEGNELMEPFDVFVKEDGEIYRYLINNATFKALIEIVKKDIETGKVIPASGIGFKV
;
A
#
# COMPACT_ATOMS: atom_id res chain seq x y z
N GLY A 1 4.84 0.02 -17.76
CA GLY A 1 3.73 -0.09 -18.38
C GLY A 1 2.62 0.96 -18.40
N ALA A 2 2.91 2.26 -18.23
CA ALA A 2 1.90 3.31 -18.42
C ALA A 2 1.42 3.36 -19.86
N VAL A 3 0.13 3.65 -20.09
CA VAL A 3 -0.48 3.74 -21.42
C VAL A 3 -0.81 5.19 -21.73
N TYR A 4 -0.34 5.67 -22.84
CA TYR A 4 -0.54 7.02 -23.34
C TYR A 4 -1.33 7.05 -24.64
N GLY A 5 -2.23 8.02 -24.77
CA GLY A 5 -2.94 8.32 -26.00
C GLY A 5 -2.35 9.52 -26.72
N ILE A 6 -2.17 9.42 -28.02
CA ILE A 6 -1.87 10.55 -28.89
C ILE A 6 -3.17 11.04 -29.51
N PHE A 7 -3.47 12.30 -29.33
CA PHE A 7 -4.70 12.93 -29.79
C PHE A 7 -4.40 14.02 -30.83
N LYS A 8 -5.31 14.15 -31.80
CA LYS A 8 -5.43 15.31 -32.69
C LYS A 8 -6.75 16.01 -32.35
N GLY A 9 -6.68 17.17 -31.71
CA GLY A 9 -7.85 17.73 -31.05
C GLY A 9 -8.40 16.76 -30.01
N ASP A 10 -9.67 16.40 -30.11
CA ASP A 10 -10.32 15.42 -29.23
C ASP A 10 -10.30 13.98 -29.74
N GLN A 11 -9.76 13.75 -30.93
CA GLN A 11 -9.73 12.43 -31.54
C GLN A 11 -8.49 11.66 -31.10
N LEU A 12 -8.69 10.50 -30.45
CA LEU A 12 -7.62 9.54 -30.19
C LEU A 12 -7.12 8.94 -31.51
N VAL A 13 -5.84 9.13 -31.82
CA VAL A 13 -5.20 8.67 -33.05
C VAL A 13 -4.45 7.37 -32.84
N ASP A 14 -3.66 7.29 -31.76
CA ASP A 14 -2.85 6.13 -31.41
C ASP A 14 -2.72 5.97 -29.89
N THR A 15 -2.32 4.76 -29.48
CA THR A 15 -1.95 4.45 -28.09
C THR A 15 -0.57 3.82 -28.05
N TYR A 16 0.19 4.15 -27.01
CA TYR A 16 1.52 3.62 -26.73
C TYR A 16 1.64 3.19 -25.29
N THR A 17 2.39 2.13 -25.05
CA THR A 17 2.71 1.66 -23.71
C THR A 17 4.20 1.86 -23.47
N THR A 18 4.58 2.38 -22.32
CA THR A 18 5.98 2.51 -21.93
C THR A 18 6.64 1.15 -21.76
N ASP A 19 7.87 1.04 -22.21
CA ASP A 19 8.72 -0.15 -22.03
C ASP A 19 9.29 -0.26 -20.60
N THR A 20 10.22 -1.17 -20.40
CA THR A 20 10.89 -1.38 -19.11
C THR A 20 11.77 -0.21 -18.66
N ASN A 21 12.11 0.71 -19.56
CA ASN A 21 12.85 1.93 -19.28
C ASN A 21 11.92 3.14 -19.03
N GLY A 22 10.60 2.92 -19.05
CA GLY A 22 9.60 3.99 -18.92
C GLY A 22 9.46 4.83 -20.19
N GLN A 23 9.82 4.32 -21.37
CA GLN A 23 9.87 5.07 -22.62
C GLN A 23 9.02 4.44 -23.70
N PHE A 24 8.57 5.27 -24.64
CA PHE A 24 8.06 4.84 -25.93
C PHE A 24 8.45 5.85 -27.01
N ILE A 25 8.48 5.39 -28.26
CA ILE A 25 8.73 6.22 -29.44
C ILE A 25 7.51 6.08 -30.36
N THR A 26 6.96 7.21 -30.76
CA THR A 26 5.81 7.21 -31.66
C THR A 26 6.23 6.97 -33.12
N LYS A 27 5.26 6.62 -33.95
CA LYS A 27 5.43 6.78 -35.41
C LYS A 27 5.50 8.26 -35.77
N PHE A 28 5.80 8.56 -37.03
CA PHE A 28 5.77 9.93 -37.55
C PHE A 28 4.35 10.43 -37.69
N TYR A 29 4.11 11.66 -37.30
CA TYR A 29 2.87 12.41 -37.50
C TYR A 29 3.10 13.60 -38.44
N ILE A 30 2.03 14.10 -39.02
CA ILE A 30 2.08 15.32 -39.85
C ILE A 30 2.42 16.49 -38.95
N CYS A 31 3.41 17.29 -39.32
CA CYS A 31 3.79 18.52 -38.64
C CYS A 31 2.64 19.51 -38.63
N ASP A 32 2.04 19.73 -37.49
CA ASP A 32 0.86 20.57 -37.31
C ASP A 32 0.66 20.87 -35.81
N SER A 33 -0.26 21.76 -35.45
CA SER A 33 -0.72 22.05 -34.12
C SER A 33 -1.84 21.10 -33.68
N ASP A 34 -2.39 21.33 -32.48
CA ASP A 34 -3.51 20.60 -31.85
C ASP A 34 -3.22 19.13 -31.56
N TRP A 35 -1.98 18.75 -31.51
CA TRP A 35 -1.58 17.46 -30.97
C TRP A 35 -1.55 17.51 -29.43
N SER A 36 -1.98 16.43 -28.80
CA SER A 36 -1.84 16.28 -27.34
C SER A 36 -1.48 14.85 -26.96
N LEU A 37 -0.79 14.76 -25.83
CA LEU A 37 -0.48 13.50 -25.15
C LEU A 37 -1.32 13.43 -23.88
N ARG A 38 -1.99 12.31 -23.66
CA ARG A 38 -2.77 12.07 -22.43
C ARG A 38 -2.41 10.70 -21.88
N GLU A 39 -2.17 10.62 -20.57
CA GLU A 39 -2.07 9.34 -19.91
C GLU A 39 -3.45 8.71 -19.81
N LEU A 40 -3.59 7.47 -20.26
CA LEU A 40 -4.83 6.70 -20.22
C LEU A 40 -4.85 5.71 -19.04
N SER A 41 -3.67 5.22 -18.65
CA SER A 41 -3.49 4.30 -17.55
C SER A 41 -2.08 4.46 -16.98
N ALA A 42 -1.97 4.65 -15.67
CA ALA A 42 -0.68 4.73 -15.00
C ALA A 42 -0.01 3.35 -14.85
N SER A 43 1.28 3.37 -14.62
CA SER A 43 2.03 2.19 -14.16
C SER A 43 1.57 1.78 -12.76
N GLU A 44 1.79 0.52 -12.40
CA GLU A 44 1.49 0.01 -11.06
C GLU A 44 2.17 0.84 -9.97
N GLY A 45 1.40 1.25 -8.97
CA GLY A 45 1.87 2.10 -7.86
C GLY A 45 1.88 3.60 -8.16
N TYR A 46 1.41 4.03 -9.32
CA TYR A 46 1.31 5.43 -9.71
C TYR A 46 -0.13 5.86 -9.95
N LEU A 47 -0.38 7.16 -9.90
CA LEU A 47 -1.68 7.76 -10.17
C LEU A 47 -1.75 8.27 -11.59
N VAL A 48 -2.84 7.96 -12.29
CA VAL A 48 -3.29 8.78 -13.42
C VAL A 48 -3.78 10.07 -12.81
N THR A 49 -2.97 11.10 -12.85
CA THR A 49 -3.31 12.32 -12.17
C THR A 49 -4.29 13.14 -12.99
N SER A 50 -5.45 13.38 -12.39
CA SER A 50 -6.47 14.26 -12.94
C SER A 50 -6.22 15.74 -12.62
N GLY A 51 -5.00 16.17 -12.40
CA GLY A 51 -4.66 17.53 -12.01
C GLY A 51 -3.75 18.22 -13.02
N SER A 52 -3.65 19.53 -12.90
CA SER A 52 -2.90 20.45 -13.78
C SER A 52 -1.40 20.16 -13.89
N GLU A 53 -0.87 19.28 -13.09
CA GLU A 53 0.55 18.94 -13.07
C GLU A 53 0.89 17.75 -13.97
N HIS A 54 -0.12 17.03 -14.45
CA HIS A 54 0.07 15.81 -15.24
C HIS A 54 -0.69 15.92 -16.57
N ILE A 55 -0.10 15.31 -17.58
CA ILE A 55 -0.61 15.28 -18.94
C ILE A 55 -1.98 14.58 -19.04
N GLY A 56 -2.38 13.80 -18.02
CA GLY A 56 -3.59 13.01 -18.05
C GLY A 56 -4.92 13.75 -17.95
N ALA A 57 -4.99 14.90 -17.28
CA ALA A 57 -6.27 15.59 -17.09
C ALA A 57 -6.44 16.84 -17.94
N GLU A 58 -5.36 17.56 -18.12
CA GLU A 58 -5.31 18.68 -19.05
C GLU A 58 -4.36 18.30 -20.17
N PRO A 59 -4.86 18.04 -21.37
CA PRO A 59 -4.01 17.66 -22.49
C PRO A 59 -2.98 18.77 -22.74
N LYS A 60 -1.71 18.43 -22.61
CA LYS A 60 -0.66 19.36 -22.99
C LYS A 60 -0.64 19.45 -24.51
N LEU A 61 -1.13 20.55 -25.04
CA LEU A 61 -1.08 20.85 -26.46
C LEU A 61 0.35 21.14 -26.88
N TYR A 62 0.75 20.60 -28.00
CA TYR A 62 2.06 20.85 -28.60
C TYR A 62 2.00 20.81 -30.13
N THR A 63 2.99 21.41 -30.74
CA THR A 63 3.17 21.38 -32.19
C THR A 63 4.13 20.22 -32.51
N VAL A 64 3.74 19.37 -33.45
CA VAL A 64 4.62 18.36 -34.04
C VAL A 64 5.51 19.03 -35.05
N GLU A 65 6.80 19.16 -34.74
CA GLU A 65 7.78 19.80 -35.60
C GLU A 65 8.73 18.78 -36.23
N TYR A 66 9.38 19.19 -37.28
CA TYR A 66 10.41 18.38 -37.93
C TYR A 66 11.60 18.18 -36.98
N ASN A 67 12.00 16.92 -36.75
CA ASN A 67 12.98 16.51 -35.75
C ASN A 67 12.54 16.72 -34.30
N SER A 68 11.36 16.30 -34.02
CA SER A 68 10.66 16.46 -32.75
C SER A 68 11.41 16.01 -31.49
N THR A 69 11.02 16.66 -30.42
CA THR A 69 11.59 16.67 -29.09
C THR A 69 11.18 15.47 -28.24
N ALA A 70 12.05 15.06 -27.33
CA ALA A 70 11.67 14.22 -26.20
C ALA A 70 10.76 15.02 -25.26
N LEU A 71 9.74 14.34 -24.73
CA LEU A 71 8.86 14.86 -23.68
C LEU A 71 9.12 14.04 -22.41
N ASP A 72 9.41 14.72 -21.33
CA ASP A 72 9.48 14.10 -20.01
C ASP A 72 8.13 14.27 -19.31
N VAL A 73 7.61 13.16 -18.79
CA VAL A 73 6.37 13.11 -18.03
C VAL A 73 6.70 12.63 -16.63
N LEU A 74 6.25 13.38 -15.64
CA LEU A 74 6.43 13.02 -14.23
C LEU A 74 5.13 12.40 -13.69
N GLU A 75 5.24 11.22 -13.11
CA GLU A 75 4.13 10.53 -12.47
C GLU A 75 4.15 10.69 -10.95
N THR A 76 2.98 10.73 -10.33
CA THR A 76 2.83 10.77 -8.88
C THR A 76 2.67 9.36 -8.33
N VAL A 77 3.55 8.96 -7.41
CA VAL A 77 3.45 7.67 -6.73
C VAL A 77 2.25 7.66 -5.77
N GLN A 78 1.52 6.56 -5.75
CA GLN A 78 0.49 6.31 -4.73
C GLN A 78 1.12 6.29 -3.34
N LYS A 79 0.40 6.80 -2.34
CA LYS A 79 0.86 6.83 -0.96
C LYS A 79 -0.25 6.43 -0.01
N GLY A 80 0.13 5.74 1.05
CA GLY A 80 -0.77 5.39 2.14
C GLY A 80 -0.06 5.45 3.47
N LYS A 81 -0.79 5.17 4.55
CA LYS A 81 -0.26 5.20 5.91
C LYS A 81 -0.42 3.86 6.59
N ILE A 82 0.48 3.58 7.52
CA ILE A 82 0.42 2.43 8.40
C ILE A 82 0.13 2.93 9.80
N ALA A 83 -0.91 2.41 10.44
CA ALA A 83 -1.26 2.73 11.81
C ALA A 83 -1.26 1.46 12.66
N VAL A 84 -0.76 1.59 13.88
CA VAL A 84 -0.74 0.52 14.87
C VAL A 84 -1.55 0.95 16.10
N ILE A 85 -2.26 0.00 16.68
CA ILE A 85 -2.92 0.12 17.98
C ILE A 85 -2.29 -0.97 18.85
N LYS A 86 -1.43 -0.58 19.75
CA LYS A 86 -0.67 -1.50 20.60
C LYS A 86 -1.28 -1.60 21.97
N HIS A 87 -1.73 -2.79 22.32
CA HIS A 87 -2.27 -3.10 23.63
C HIS A 87 -1.46 -4.21 24.32
N ARG A 88 -1.65 -4.32 25.59
CA ARG A 88 -1.14 -5.39 26.44
C ARG A 88 -2.31 -6.18 27.01
N ASP A 89 -2.24 -7.49 26.89
CA ASP A 89 -3.05 -8.42 27.66
C ASP A 89 -2.25 -8.87 28.88
N ASP A 90 -2.76 -8.57 30.08
CA ASP A 90 -2.16 -9.03 31.33
C ASP A 90 -2.57 -10.47 31.70
N GLY A 91 -3.44 -11.07 30.89
CA GLY A 91 -3.97 -12.43 31.09
C GLY A 91 -4.97 -12.55 32.23
N GLU A 92 -5.28 -11.47 32.93
CA GLU A 92 -6.15 -11.45 34.11
C GLU A 92 -7.43 -10.63 33.89
N THR A 93 -7.36 -9.58 33.08
CA THR A 93 -8.49 -8.69 32.85
C THR A 93 -9.01 -8.83 31.40
N GLN A 94 -10.32 -8.61 31.22
CA GLN A 94 -10.93 -8.57 29.87
C GLN A 94 -10.68 -7.23 29.17
N ILE A 95 -10.05 -6.28 29.81
CA ILE A 95 -9.77 -4.95 29.30
C ILE A 95 -8.29 -4.87 28.98
N GLU A 96 -8.00 -4.80 27.68
CA GLU A 96 -6.64 -4.60 27.19
C GLU A 96 -6.13 -3.21 27.59
N THR A 97 -4.90 -3.14 28.08
CA THR A 97 -4.28 -1.88 28.49
C THR A 97 -3.47 -1.31 27.31
N PRO A 98 -3.70 -0.05 26.91
CA PRO A 98 -2.87 0.60 25.89
C PRO A 98 -1.40 0.65 26.29
N GLU A 99 -0.50 0.29 25.36
CA GLU A 99 0.94 0.32 25.58
C GLU A 99 1.55 1.63 25.10
N ALA A 100 1.40 2.68 25.91
CA ALA A 100 1.98 3.98 25.60
C ALA A 100 3.52 3.92 25.57
N GLY A 101 4.12 4.58 24.55
CA GLY A 101 5.56 4.63 24.38
C GLY A 101 6.17 3.39 23.71
N ALA A 102 5.37 2.43 23.26
CA ALA A 102 5.83 1.38 22.36
C ALA A 102 6.33 2.00 21.05
N GLU A 103 7.46 1.52 20.53
CA GLU A 103 8.07 2.06 19.32
C GLU A 103 8.18 0.98 18.24
N PHE A 104 7.94 1.41 16.99
CA PHE A 104 8.06 0.55 15.81
C PHE A 104 8.85 1.25 14.71
N GLU A 105 9.80 0.55 14.14
CA GLU A 105 10.41 0.89 12.87
C GLU A 105 9.50 0.42 11.73
N VAL A 106 9.21 1.31 10.81
CA VAL A 106 8.53 1.00 9.54
C VAL A 106 9.48 1.35 8.42
N PHE A 107 9.75 0.42 7.52
CA PHE A 107 10.67 0.65 6.40
C PHE A 107 10.33 -0.20 5.20
N LEU A 108 10.67 0.31 4.00
CA LEU A 108 10.47 -0.43 2.75
C LEU A 108 11.24 -1.76 2.80
N LYS A 109 10.53 -2.88 2.64
CA LYS A 109 11.11 -4.23 2.78
C LYS A 109 12.30 -4.48 1.86
N SER A 110 12.25 -3.98 0.62
CA SER A 110 13.34 -4.14 -0.34
C SER A 110 14.63 -3.43 0.05
N SER A 111 14.59 -2.48 0.99
CA SER A 111 15.77 -1.83 1.55
C SER A 111 16.55 -2.73 2.52
N GLY A 112 15.91 -3.80 3.03
CA GLY A 112 16.51 -4.79 3.93
C GLY A 112 16.60 -4.34 5.39
N SER A 113 16.71 -3.04 5.68
CA SER A 113 16.74 -2.49 7.06
C SER A 113 16.22 -1.06 7.08
N TYR A 114 15.88 -0.60 8.30
CA TYR A 114 15.47 0.78 8.54
C TYR A 114 16.53 1.80 8.09
N ASP A 115 17.78 1.57 8.43
CA ASP A 115 18.89 2.50 8.14
C ASP A 115 19.21 2.57 6.63
N ALA A 116 18.96 1.49 5.88
CA ALA A 116 19.20 1.43 4.44
C ALA A 116 18.06 2.04 3.61
N ALA A 117 16.88 2.23 4.21
CA ALA A 117 15.74 2.83 3.53
C ALA A 117 15.88 4.34 3.42
N LYS A 118 15.38 4.92 2.32
CA LYS A 118 15.32 6.37 2.16
C LYS A 118 14.38 7.00 3.18
N ASP A 119 14.59 8.26 3.50
CA ASP A 119 13.75 8.98 4.46
C ASP A 119 12.26 9.01 4.06
N SER A 120 11.95 9.03 2.76
CA SER A 120 10.59 8.92 2.25
C SER A 120 9.96 7.54 2.43
N GLU A 121 10.76 6.50 2.62
CA GLU A 121 10.39 5.09 2.63
C GLU A 121 10.53 4.45 4.03
N ARG A 122 10.67 5.25 5.07
CA ARG A 122 10.78 4.80 6.46
C ARG A 122 10.14 5.77 7.44
N ASP A 123 9.71 5.27 8.58
CA ASP A 123 9.20 6.08 9.69
C ASP A 123 9.40 5.36 11.02
N ILE A 124 9.35 6.13 12.13
CA ILE A 124 9.31 5.60 13.49
C ILE A 124 7.95 5.94 14.09
N LEU A 125 7.21 4.91 14.47
CA LEU A 125 5.94 5.04 15.15
C LEU A 125 6.17 4.98 16.65
N VAL A 126 5.66 5.98 17.38
CA VAL A 126 5.68 6.00 18.86
C VAL A 126 4.23 6.06 19.34
N CYS A 127 3.79 5.01 20.04
CA CYS A 127 2.43 4.91 20.50
C CYS A 127 2.12 5.96 21.58
N ASP A 128 1.00 6.63 21.41
CA ASP A 128 0.47 7.62 22.36
C ASP A 128 -0.15 6.93 23.61
N LYS A 129 -0.80 7.73 24.47
CA LYS A 129 -1.47 7.24 25.69
C LYS A 129 -2.61 6.25 25.43
N PHE A 130 -3.10 6.17 24.21
CA PHE A 130 -4.13 5.21 23.79
C PHE A 130 -3.52 3.99 23.07
N GLY A 131 -2.21 3.88 23.03
CA GLY A 131 -1.50 2.83 22.29
C GLY A 131 -1.52 3.03 20.78
N PHE A 132 -1.91 4.20 20.29
CA PHE A 132 -2.03 4.49 18.87
C PHE A 132 -0.81 5.21 18.31
N ALA A 133 -0.38 4.80 17.13
CA ALA A 133 0.58 5.54 16.32
C ALA A 133 0.27 5.38 14.83
N GLU A 134 0.56 6.42 14.04
CA GLU A 134 0.33 6.45 12.59
C GLU A 134 1.56 7.00 11.88
N SER A 135 1.93 6.41 10.75
CA SER A 135 3.04 6.86 9.94
C SER A 135 2.70 8.13 9.15
N LYS A 136 3.72 8.80 8.65
CA LYS A 136 3.58 9.71 7.51
C LYS A 136 3.08 8.95 6.28
N ASP A 137 2.81 9.69 5.18
CA ASP A 137 2.51 9.10 3.89
C ASP A 137 3.73 8.32 3.36
N LEU A 138 3.55 7.03 3.14
CA LEU A 138 4.55 6.09 2.64
C LEU A 138 4.25 5.76 1.18
N PRO A 139 5.23 5.79 0.27
CA PRO A 139 5.05 5.40 -1.12
C PRO A 139 4.57 3.96 -1.29
N TYR A 140 3.97 3.67 -2.44
CA TYR A 140 3.60 2.32 -2.85
C TYR A 140 4.74 1.31 -2.61
N GLY A 141 4.45 0.20 -1.94
CA GLY A 141 5.43 -0.85 -1.67
C GLY A 141 5.09 -1.72 -0.47
N ILE A 142 5.88 -2.76 -0.27
CA ILE A 142 5.78 -3.63 0.91
C ILE A 142 6.70 -3.10 1.99
N TYR A 143 6.15 -2.86 3.17
CA TYR A 143 6.85 -2.34 4.33
C TYR A 143 6.95 -3.39 5.43
N THR A 144 8.10 -3.48 6.07
CA THR A 144 8.26 -4.25 7.30
C THR A 144 7.98 -3.33 8.48
N VAL A 145 7.11 -3.79 9.38
CA VAL A 145 6.80 -3.16 10.68
C VAL A 145 7.45 -3.99 11.77
N LYS A 146 8.40 -3.41 12.49
CA LYS A 146 9.20 -4.09 13.50
C LYS A 146 9.13 -3.34 14.82
N GLN A 147 8.65 -3.99 15.85
CA GLN A 147 8.69 -3.41 17.21
C GLN A 147 10.14 -3.32 17.70
N THR A 148 10.55 -2.14 18.18
CA THR A 148 11.90 -1.88 18.70
C THR A 148 11.89 -1.59 20.17
N LYS A 149 10.73 -1.18 20.73
CA LYS A 149 10.56 -0.91 22.15
C LYS A 149 9.16 -1.30 22.61
N GLY A 150 9.10 -1.90 23.77
CA GLY A 150 7.88 -2.25 24.48
C GLY A 150 8.05 -2.00 25.98
N TRP A 151 7.06 -2.40 26.78
CA TRP A 151 7.18 -2.35 28.23
C TRP A 151 8.22 -3.34 28.73
N GLU A 152 8.93 -2.94 29.78
CA GLU A 152 9.97 -3.73 30.38
C GLU A 152 9.44 -5.11 30.87
N GLY A 153 10.18 -6.16 30.54
CA GLY A 153 9.82 -7.54 30.87
C GLY A 153 8.90 -8.26 29.88
N ASN A 154 8.46 -7.61 28.80
CA ASN A 154 7.70 -8.24 27.72
C ASN A 154 8.58 -8.53 26.52
N GLU A 155 8.33 -9.65 25.84
CA GLU A 155 8.93 -9.92 24.55
C GLU A 155 8.38 -8.97 23.49
N LEU A 156 9.25 -8.52 22.60
CA LEU A 156 8.83 -7.77 21.44
C LEU A 156 8.14 -8.71 20.45
N MET A 157 7.17 -8.18 19.72
CA MET A 157 6.50 -8.98 18.71
C MET A 157 7.39 -9.24 17.49
N GLU A 158 7.11 -10.33 16.80
CA GLU A 158 7.75 -10.62 15.51
C GLU A 158 7.38 -9.58 14.46
N PRO A 159 8.32 -9.16 13.61
CA PRO A 159 8.05 -8.25 12.51
C PRO A 159 7.00 -8.82 11.55
N PHE A 160 6.20 -7.94 10.97
CA PHE A 160 5.23 -8.30 9.93
C PHE A 160 5.28 -7.32 8.76
N ASP A 161 4.74 -7.73 7.64
CA ASP A 161 4.74 -6.94 6.42
C ASP A 161 3.37 -6.34 6.12
N VAL A 162 3.39 -5.12 5.57
CA VAL A 162 2.21 -4.38 5.13
C VAL A 162 2.40 -3.94 3.69
N PHE A 163 1.46 -4.22 2.82
CA PHE A 163 1.48 -3.72 1.45
C PHE A 163 0.68 -2.42 1.34
N VAL A 164 1.38 -1.31 1.19
CA VAL A 164 0.80 0.00 0.86
C VAL A 164 0.55 0.02 -0.65
N LYS A 165 -0.71 -0.13 -1.07
CA LYS A 165 -1.10 -0.33 -2.49
C LYS A 165 -2.20 0.60 -2.98
N GLU A 166 -2.87 1.35 -2.11
CA GLU A 166 -3.97 2.23 -2.44
C GLU A 166 -3.70 3.63 -1.93
N ASP A 167 -3.93 4.63 -2.79
CA ASP A 167 -3.68 6.02 -2.46
C ASP A 167 -4.63 6.53 -1.38
N GLY A 168 -4.08 7.21 -0.38
CA GLY A 168 -4.84 7.76 0.75
C GLY A 168 -5.32 6.72 1.78
N GLU A 169 -5.06 5.42 1.59
CA GLU A 169 -5.53 4.38 2.52
C GLU A 169 -4.68 4.36 3.80
N ILE A 170 -5.33 4.06 4.92
CA ILE A 170 -4.67 3.85 6.22
C ILE A 170 -4.82 2.40 6.62
N TYR A 171 -3.72 1.66 6.60
CA TYR A 171 -3.65 0.24 6.97
C TYR A 171 -3.51 0.12 8.49
N ARG A 172 -4.58 -0.27 9.18
CA ARG A 172 -4.65 -0.32 10.65
C ARG A 172 -4.46 -1.73 11.18
N TYR A 173 -3.58 -1.88 12.16
CA TYR A 173 -3.26 -3.14 12.82
C TYR A 173 -3.44 -3.04 14.33
N LEU A 174 -4.31 -3.90 14.87
CA LEU A 174 -4.39 -4.11 16.32
C LEU A 174 -3.34 -5.14 16.71
N ILE A 175 -2.43 -4.74 17.57
CA ILE A 175 -1.29 -5.53 18.01
C ILE A 175 -1.39 -5.79 19.51
N ASN A 176 -1.40 -7.06 19.86
CA ASN A 176 -1.41 -7.50 21.25
C ASN A 176 -0.24 -8.46 21.50
N ASN A 177 0.48 -8.29 22.61
CA ASN A 177 1.57 -9.20 23.01
C ASN A 177 1.07 -10.50 23.65
N ALA A 178 -0.24 -10.66 23.84
CA ALA A 178 -0.78 -11.90 24.34
C ALA A 178 -0.57 -13.02 23.34
N THR A 179 -0.19 -14.18 23.85
CA THR A 179 -0.33 -15.42 23.11
C THR A 179 -1.80 -15.58 22.75
N PHE A 180 -2.16 -15.48 21.49
CA PHE A 180 -3.53 -15.71 21.05
C PHE A 180 -3.94 -17.12 21.43
N LYS A 181 -4.75 -17.26 22.49
CA LYS A 181 -5.45 -18.49 22.80
C LYS A 181 -6.78 -18.44 22.07
N ALA A 182 -6.84 -19.08 20.90
CA ALA A 182 -8.10 -19.29 20.22
C ALA A 182 -8.78 -20.53 20.78
N LEU A 183 -10.01 -20.38 21.29
CA LEU A 183 -10.88 -21.50 21.56
C LEU A 183 -11.53 -21.93 20.23
N ILE A 184 -11.24 -23.13 19.80
CA ILE A 184 -11.91 -23.73 18.63
C ILE A 184 -13.12 -24.49 19.15
N GLU A 185 -14.32 -23.97 18.94
CA GLU A 185 -15.56 -24.69 19.18
C GLU A 185 -15.95 -25.45 17.90
N ILE A 186 -16.00 -26.77 18.00
CA ILE A 186 -16.44 -27.65 16.90
C ILE A 186 -17.84 -28.16 17.21
N VAL A 187 -18.81 -27.68 16.44
CA VAL A 187 -20.19 -28.17 16.53
C VAL A 187 -20.45 -29.11 15.36
N LYS A 188 -20.57 -30.39 15.64
CA LYS A 188 -20.93 -31.38 14.62
C LYS A 188 -22.42 -31.32 14.33
N LYS A 189 -22.78 -31.12 13.06
CA LYS A 189 -24.16 -31.06 12.60
C LYS A 189 -24.42 -32.11 11.53
N ASP A 190 -25.61 -32.61 11.52
CA ASP A 190 -26.15 -33.44 10.43
C ASP A 190 -26.27 -32.60 9.16
N ILE A 191 -25.79 -33.10 8.04
CA ILE A 191 -25.73 -32.34 6.78
C ILE A 191 -27.11 -32.10 6.15
N GLU A 192 -28.07 -33.01 6.40
CA GLU A 192 -29.40 -32.93 5.80
C GLU A 192 -30.36 -32.09 6.65
N THR A 193 -30.28 -32.23 7.97
CA THR A 193 -31.23 -31.61 8.91
C THR A 193 -30.68 -30.37 9.61
N GLY A 194 -29.35 -30.12 9.54
CA GLY A 194 -28.69 -29.07 10.28
C GLY A 194 -28.68 -29.22 11.81
N LYS A 195 -29.20 -30.31 12.33
CA LYS A 195 -29.27 -30.58 13.78
C LYS A 195 -27.93 -30.94 14.34
N VAL A 196 -27.64 -30.48 15.57
CA VAL A 196 -26.44 -30.85 16.31
C VAL A 196 -26.46 -32.36 16.59
N ILE A 197 -25.36 -33.05 16.30
CA ILE A 197 -25.18 -34.46 16.59
C ILE A 197 -24.50 -34.60 17.97
N PRO A 198 -25.24 -34.98 19.03
CA PRO A 198 -24.68 -35.16 20.35
C PRO A 198 -23.90 -36.47 20.40
N ALA A 199 -22.65 -36.45 20.01
CA ALA A 199 -21.77 -37.61 20.07
C ALA A 199 -20.51 -37.27 20.84
N SER A 200 -20.20 -38.06 21.88
CA SER A 200 -18.96 -37.98 22.64
C SER A 200 -17.87 -38.89 22.03
N GLY A 201 -16.61 -38.56 22.28
CA GLY A 201 -15.47 -39.40 21.88
C GLY A 201 -15.06 -39.33 20.41
N ILE A 202 -15.49 -38.29 19.69
CA ILE A 202 -15.07 -38.05 18.31
C ILE A 202 -13.78 -37.22 18.34
N GLY A 203 -12.72 -37.79 17.78
CA GLY A 203 -11.45 -37.10 17.62
C GLY A 203 -11.44 -36.23 16.34
N PHE A 204 -10.99 -35.00 16.45
CA PHE A 204 -10.67 -34.13 15.32
C PHE A 204 -9.15 -33.90 15.30
N LYS A 205 -8.57 -33.91 14.10
CA LYS A 205 -7.20 -33.49 13.89
C LYS A 205 -7.23 -32.04 13.42
N VAL A 206 -6.61 -31.18 14.20
CA VAL A 206 -6.43 -29.73 13.89
C VAL A 206 -5.03 -29.53 13.29
#